data_0fedd32dacea7a524594b6187c828e79
#
_entry.id   0fedd32dacea7a524594b6187c828e79
#
_cell.length_a   1.000
_cell.length_b   1.000
_cell.length_c   1.000
_cell.angle_alpha   90.00
_cell.angle_beta   90.00
_cell.angle_gamma   90.00
#
_symmetry.space_group_name_H-M   'P 1'
#
loop_
_entity.id
_entity.type
_entity.pdbx_description
1 polymer ?
#
loop_
_entity_poly.entity_id
_entity_poly.type
_entity_poly.pdbx_seq_one_letter_code
_entity_poly.pdbx_strand_id
1 'polypeptide(L)' 'MNVSFEYYKVFYHVARLGSITLAAKALFLSQPAVSKCIRQ' A
#
# COMPACT_ATOMS: atom_id res chain seq x y z
N MET A 1 -12.88 11.07 -0.15
CA MET A 1 -12.84 10.39 -0.44
C MET A 1 -12.12 9.22 -0.28
N ASN A 2 -12.48 8.29 -0.63
CA ASN A 2 -11.98 7.12 -0.29
C ASN A 2 -10.71 6.80 -0.91
N VAL A 3 -10.42 7.28 -2.08
CA VAL A 3 -9.20 6.99 -2.78
C VAL A 3 -8.01 7.53 -2.01
N SER A 4 -8.12 8.74 -1.51
CA SER A 4 -7.05 9.31 -0.72
C SER A 4 -6.78 8.51 0.53
N PHE A 5 -7.80 8.05 1.17
CA PHE A 5 -7.65 7.30 2.40
C PHE A 5 -6.97 5.97 2.12
N GLU A 6 -7.33 5.32 1.01
CA GLU A 6 -6.75 4.06 0.65
C GLU A 6 -5.27 4.22 0.34
N TYR A 7 -4.92 5.25 -0.40
CA TYR A 7 -3.52 5.50 -0.73
C TYR A 7 -2.71 5.78 0.52
N TYR A 8 -3.27 6.55 1.41
CA TYR A 8 -2.60 6.89 2.64
C TYR A 8 -2.34 5.64 3.48
N LYS A 9 -3.32 4.76 3.55
CA LYS A 9 -3.20 3.54 4.31
C LYS A 9 -2.09 2.65 3.74
N VAL A 10 -2.07 2.49 2.41
CA VAL A 10 -1.07 1.68 1.76
C VAL A 10 0.31 2.28 1.97
N PHE A 11 0.43 3.57 1.79
CA PHE A 11 1.70 4.25 1.94
C PHE A 11 2.23 4.11 3.37
N TYR A 12 1.34 4.22 4.32
CA TYR A 12 1.70 4.09 5.72
C TYR A 12 2.29 2.71 6.01
N HIS A 13 1.65 1.68 5.50
CA HIS A 13 2.14 0.33 5.72
C HIS A 13 3.47 0.08 5.04
N VAL A 14 3.63 0.61 3.83
CA VAL A 14 4.90 0.46 3.13
C VAL A 14 6.01 1.14 3.91
N ALA A 15 5.74 2.33 4.41
CA ALA A 15 6.74 3.08 5.16
C ALA A 15 7.10 2.36 6.45
N ARG A 16 6.10 1.84 7.15
CA ARG A 16 6.36 1.18 8.40
C ARG A 16 7.11 -0.12 8.24
N LEU A 17 6.74 -0.92 7.25
CA LEU A 17 7.33 -2.22 7.04
C LEU A 17 8.58 -2.17 6.19
N GLY A 18 8.78 -1.07 5.48
CA GLY A 18 9.94 -0.91 4.65
C GLY A 18 9.94 -1.82 3.43
N SER A 19 8.78 -2.32 3.03
CA SER A 19 8.73 -3.26 1.93
C SER A 19 7.33 -3.28 1.33
N ILE A 20 7.28 -3.20 0.02
CA ILE A 20 6.01 -3.28 -0.70
C ILE A 20 5.43 -4.68 -0.56
N THR A 21 6.29 -5.69 -0.59
CA THR A 21 5.84 -7.06 -0.47
C THR A 21 5.18 -7.32 0.89
N LEU A 22 5.81 -6.84 1.94
CA LEU A 22 5.26 -7.02 3.28
C LEU A 22 3.97 -6.22 3.46
N ALA A 23 3.91 -5.03 2.89
CA ALA A 23 2.72 -4.23 2.98
C ALA A 23 1.55 -4.90 2.26
N ALA A 24 1.83 -5.50 1.11
CA ALA A 24 0.79 -6.20 0.37
C ALA A 24 0.24 -7.36 1.20
N LYS A 25 1.11 -8.08 1.86
CA LYS A 25 0.67 -9.19 2.70
C LYS A 25 -0.16 -8.69 3.87
N ALA A 26 0.29 -7.63 4.50
CA ALA A 26 -0.42 -7.09 5.66
C ALA A 26 -1.81 -6.59 5.28
N LEU A 27 -1.96 -6.08 4.08
CA LEU A 27 -3.22 -5.52 3.63
C LEU A 27 -4.06 -6.52 2.82
N PHE A 28 -3.55 -7.72 2.62
CA PHE A 28 -4.21 -8.74 1.82
C PHE A 28 -4.43 -8.25 0.40
N LEU A 29 -3.44 -7.56 -0.15
CA LEU A 29 -3.50 -7.06 -1.51
C LEU A 29 -2.39 -7.70 -2.32
N SER A 30 -2.51 -7.64 -3.65
CA SER A 30 -1.45 -8.13 -4.49
C SER A 30 -0.35 -7.07 -4.53
N GLN A 31 0.87 -7.49 -4.80
CA GLN A 31 1.98 -6.57 -4.89
C GLN A 31 1.77 -5.52 -5.98
N PRO A 32 1.26 -5.88 -7.17
CA PRO A 32 0.97 -4.88 -8.18
C PRO A 32 -0.03 -3.83 -7.73
N ALA A 33 -1.00 -4.24 -6.92
CA ALA A 33 -2.00 -3.29 -6.43
C ALA A 33 -1.36 -2.26 -5.51
N VAL A 34 -0.47 -2.70 -4.65
CA VAL A 34 0.23 -1.80 -3.74
C VAL A 34 1.14 -0.87 -4.53
N SER A 35 1.87 -1.42 -5.49
CA SER A 35 2.77 -0.61 -6.30
C SER A 35 2.02 0.45 -7.06
N LYS A 36 0.84 0.12 -7.56
CA LYS A 36 0.03 1.07 -8.28
C LYS A 36 -0.39 2.21 -7.38
N CYS A 37 -0.76 1.90 -6.16
CA CYS A 37 -1.13 2.94 -5.20
C CYS A 37 0.03 3.89 -4.94
N ILE A 38 1.20 3.33 -4.79
CA ILE A 38 2.38 4.15 -4.51
C ILE A 38 2.71 5.06 -5.69
N ARG A 39 2.51 4.55 -6.90
CA ARG A 39 2.88 5.32 -8.08
C ARG A 39 1.90 6.41 -8.42
N GLN A 40 0.71 6.36 -7.91
CA GLN A 40 -0.24 7.40 -8.13
C GLN A 40 0.19 8.65 -7.39
#